data_89089bc85529a899cd056f3d70ed26f9
#
_entry.id   89089bc85529a899cd056f3d70ed26f9
#
_cell.length_a   1.000
_cell.length_b   1.000
_cell.length_c   1.000
_cell.angle_alpha   90.00
_cell.angle_beta   90.00
_cell.angle_gamma   90.00
#
_symmetry.space_group_name_H-M   'P 1'
#
loop_
_entity.id
_entity.type
_entity.pdbx_description
1 polymer ?
#
loop_
_entity_poly.entity_id
_entity_poly.type
_entity_poly.pdbx_seq_one_letter_code
_entity_poly.pdbx_strand_id
1 'polypeptide(L)'
;MAKSATKDMTVGSPMKLILSFSMPLLIGFIFQELYSVIDTFIVGRTLGMNALAGVGATGSINFLIVGFVMGVCGGCVIPIAQRFGAKDYSDMRRYVANCVWLGIVLSLVITVVVCILCRDILMWMKTPEDIFEYSYQYIFIVFLGIPATYLYNILSGIMRSMGNSKIPLVFLIISSAINIALDLICIINLHMGVSGAAVATVASQLISGILCLIYMMKKFEILRITKDEWKLSMPHIGMLCAMGVPMGLQYSITAIGSVILQTSVNTLGATAVAAVTAGSKVSMFFCCAFDALGTTMATYGGQNVGAKKLDRLGKGLFACSIFGIIYSIVAFIIMYFAGGTLCGLFVTDASKELLDSSREFLLINAAFFIPLVFVNVIRYMIQGMGFSTFAILSGVFEMIARTLMGIFIVPVFGFTGACFASPLAWIMADIFLVPAYFYVKRKLERTLNGEKTAAA
;
A
#
# COMPACT_ATOMS: atom_id res chain seq x y z
N MET A 1 -35.33 -3.99 -4.69
CA MET A 1 -34.20 -4.93 -4.84
C MET A 1 -33.03 -4.38 -4.02
N ALA A 2 -32.63 -5.07 -2.96
CA ALA A 2 -31.41 -4.71 -2.22
C ALA A 2 -30.23 -4.79 -3.19
N LYS A 3 -29.47 -3.68 -3.37
CA LYS A 3 -28.27 -3.69 -4.20
C LYS A 3 -27.35 -4.77 -3.62
N SER A 4 -26.96 -5.76 -4.43
CA SER A 4 -26.00 -6.79 -4.04
C SER A 4 -24.77 -6.15 -3.41
N ALA A 5 -24.38 -6.64 -2.23
CA ALA A 5 -23.17 -6.16 -1.54
C ALA A 5 -21.87 -6.49 -2.31
N THR A 6 -21.96 -7.31 -3.35
CA THR A 6 -20.86 -7.75 -4.23
C THR A 6 -21.04 -7.22 -5.64
N LYS A 7 -19.93 -7.05 -6.37
CA LYS A 7 -19.92 -6.63 -7.78
C LYS A 7 -19.04 -7.55 -8.61
N ASP A 8 -19.65 -8.18 -9.61
CA ASP A 8 -18.94 -9.02 -10.57
C ASP A 8 -18.20 -8.13 -11.59
N MET A 9 -16.88 -8.19 -11.59
CA MET A 9 -16.02 -7.46 -12.53
C MET A 9 -15.75 -8.24 -13.83
N THR A 10 -16.33 -9.42 -13.98
CA THR A 10 -16.17 -10.27 -15.17
C THR A 10 -17.21 -9.97 -16.26
N VAL A 11 -18.18 -9.10 -15.97
CA VAL A 11 -19.31 -8.76 -16.87
C VAL A 11 -19.42 -7.24 -17.01
N GLY A 12 -19.65 -6.76 -18.21
CA GLY A 12 -19.81 -5.33 -18.53
C GLY A 12 -18.53 -4.68 -19.05
N SER A 13 -18.59 -3.37 -19.29
CA SER A 13 -17.47 -2.58 -19.84
C SER A 13 -16.31 -2.51 -18.83
N PRO A 14 -15.08 -2.94 -19.19
CA PRO A 14 -13.90 -2.83 -18.32
C PRO A 14 -13.66 -1.40 -17.82
N MET A 15 -13.79 -0.41 -18.70
CA MET A 15 -13.60 0.99 -18.40
C MET A 15 -14.54 1.48 -17.27
N LYS A 16 -15.85 1.20 -17.38
CA LYS A 16 -16.82 1.59 -16.35
C LYS A 16 -16.60 0.85 -15.03
N LEU A 17 -16.22 -0.43 -15.10
CA LEU A 17 -15.94 -1.24 -13.91
C LEU A 17 -14.73 -0.73 -13.15
N ILE A 18 -13.62 -0.49 -13.85
CA ILE A 18 -12.37 0.00 -13.28
C ILE A 18 -12.58 1.38 -12.66
N LEU A 19 -13.16 2.34 -13.40
CA LEU A 19 -13.40 3.67 -12.88
C LEU A 19 -14.30 3.67 -11.64
N SER A 20 -15.42 2.93 -11.69
CA SER A 20 -16.37 2.88 -10.57
C SER A 20 -15.81 2.17 -9.32
N PHE A 21 -14.78 1.33 -9.47
CA PHE A 21 -14.13 0.64 -8.38
C PHE A 21 -12.93 1.44 -7.84
N SER A 22 -12.14 2.08 -8.72
CA SER A 22 -10.95 2.85 -8.31
C SER A 22 -11.29 4.18 -7.63
N MET A 23 -12.41 4.84 -8.01
CA MET A 23 -12.76 6.14 -7.39
C MET A 23 -12.98 6.08 -5.87
N PRO A 24 -13.74 5.13 -5.30
CA PRO A 24 -13.82 5.00 -3.85
C PRO A 24 -12.47 4.67 -3.21
N LEU A 25 -11.61 3.89 -3.86
CA LEU A 25 -10.27 3.58 -3.35
C LEU A 25 -9.38 4.83 -3.31
N LEU A 26 -9.39 5.61 -4.39
CA LEU A 26 -8.66 6.87 -4.46
C LEU A 26 -9.07 7.82 -3.33
N ILE A 27 -10.37 8.02 -3.14
CA ILE A 27 -10.90 8.85 -2.05
C ILE A 27 -10.43 8.29 -0.71
N GLY A 28 -10.46 6.97 -0.51
CA GLY A 28 -10.00 6.32 0.71
C GLY A 28 -8.53 6.57 0.99
N PHE A 29 -7.67 6.40 0.00
CA PHE A 29 -6.23 6.63 0.16
C PHE A 29 -5.90 8.11 0.42
N ILE A 30 -6.60 9.04 -0.24
CA ILE A 30 -6.47 10.48 0.06
C ILE A 30 -6.88 10.78 1.52
N PHE A 31 -7.99 10.21 2.01
CA PHE A 31 -8.38 10.36 3.40
C PHE A 31 -7.34 9.77 4.35
N GLN A 32 -6.70 8.66 3.98
CA GLN A 32 -5.63 8.03 4.76
C GLN A 32 -4.40 8.94 4.86
N GLU A 33 -3.99 9.58 3.76
CA GLU A 33 -2.89 10.55 3.79
C GLU A 33 -3.25 11.80 4.60
N LEU A 34 -4.48 12.30 4.46
CA LEU A 34 -4.95 13.47 5.21
C LEU A 34 -4.92 13.23 6.72
N TYR A 35 -5.44 12.10 7.20
CA TYR A 35 -5.41 11.85 8.66
C TYR A 35 -3.98 11.65 9.16
N SER A 36 -3.09 11.05 8.38
CA SER A 36 -1.67 10.91 8.75
C SER A 36 -0.97 12.28 8.92
N VAL A 37 -1.32 13.25 8.07
CA VAL A 37 -0.85 14.64 8.22
C VAL A 37 -1.44 15.29 9.45
N ILE A 38 -2.74 15.09 9.73
CA ILE A 38 -3.41 15.64 10.92
C ILE A 38 -2.80 15.06 12.20
N ASP A 39 -2.57 13.76 12.27
CA ASP A 39 -1.93 13.09 13.39
C ASP A 39 -0.53 13.68 13.66
N THR A 40 0.28 13.80 12.61
CA THR A 40 1.61 14.44 12.69
C THR A 40 1.53 15.89 13.20
N PHE A 41 0.52 16.65 12.74
CA PHE A 41 0.28 18.02 13.17
C PHE A 41 -0.12 18.10 14.66
N ILE A 42 -1.03 17.21 15.11
CA ILE A 42 -1.44 17.15 16.52
C ILE A 42 -0.24 16.84 17.41
N VAL A 43 0.55 15.81 17.08
CA VAL A 43 1.76 15.44 17.83
C VAL A 43 2.75 16.61 17.91
N GLY A 44 3.06 17.24 16.77
CA GLY A 44 4.02 18.34 16.71
C GLY A 44 3.58 19.58 17.49
N ARG A 45 2.28 19.92 17.42
CA ARG A 45 1.73 21.12 18.08
C ARG A 45 1.55 20.95 19.59
N THR A 46 1.24 19.74 20.05
CA THR A 46 0.91 19.48 21.46
C THR A 46 2.09 18.95 22.26
N LEU A 47 2.96 18.13 21.66
CA LEU A 47 4.06 17.45 22.38
C LEU A 47 5.45 18.02 22.06
N GLY A 48 5.54 18.90 21.04
CA GLY A 48 6.76 19.60 20.68
C GLY A 48 7.67 18.81 19.72
N MET A 49 8.83 19.43 19.40
CA MET A 49 9.72 18.98 18.31
C MET A 49 10.36 17.61 18.56
N ASN A 50 10.78 17.31 19.80
CA ASN A 50 11.45 16.03 20.12
C ASN A 50 10.47 14.84 19.96
N ALA A 51 9.22 15.03 20.40
CA ALA A 51 8.17 14.02 20.21
C ALA A 51 7.87 13.80 18.72
N LEU A 52 7.74 14.89 17.94
CA LEU A 52 7.54 14.82 16.50
C LEU A 52 8.71 14.14 15.78
N ALA A 53 9.94 14.48 16.15
CA ALA A 53 11.15 13.85 15.61
C ALA A 53 11.21 12.35 15.97
N GLY A 54 10.83 12.01 17.22
CA GLY A 54 10.75 10.62 17.67
C GLY A 54 9.76 9.78 16.86
N VAL A 55 8.55 10.29 16.65
CA VAL A 55 7.55 9.61 15.79
C VAL A 55 8.04 9.54 14.33
N GLY A 56 8.61 10.63 13.81
CA GLY A 56 9.14 10.67 12.44
C GLY A 56 10.26 9.66 12.19
N ALA A 57 11.18 9.49 13.16
CA ALA A 57 12.29 8.53 13.07
C ALA A 57 11.82 7.08 12.93
N THR A 58 10.62 6.74 13.41
CA THR A 58 10.05 5.39 13.29
C THR A 58 9.43 5.09 11.92
N GLY A 59 9.27 6.09 11.05
CA GLY A 59 8.53 5.96 9.78
C GLY A 59 9.06 4.85 8.87
N SER A 60 10.38 4.74 8.71
CA SER A 60 11.00 3.74 7.84
C SER A 60 10.78 2.32 8.35
N ILE A 61 10.93 2.09 9.66
CA ILE A 61 10.74 0.75 10.24
C ILE A 61 9.24 0.38 10.27
N ASN A 62 8.39 1.36 10.53
CA ASN A 62 6.94 1.17 10.44
C ASN A 62 6.55 0.73 9.01
N PHE A 63 7.05 1.42 7.98
CA PHE A 63 6.78 1.05 6.59
C PHE A 63 7.34 -0.33 6.23
N LEU A 64 8.52 -0.70 6.75
CA LEU A 64 9.12 -2.01 6.52
C LEU A 64 8.29 -3.14 7.13
N ILE A 65 7.82 -3.01 8.37
CA ILE A 65 7.15 -4.09 9.12
C ILE A 65 5.64 -4.06 8.86
N VAL A 66 4.98 -2.93 9.05
CA VAL A 66 3.53 -2.82 8.84
C VAL A 66 3.21 -2.90 7.35
N GLY A 67 4.06 -2.34 6.47
CA GLY A 67 3.96 -2.50 5.02
C GLY A 67 4.06 -3.97 4.60
N PHE A 68 4.95 -4.77 5.23
CA PHE A 68 4.98 -6.22 5.01
C PHE A 68 3.63 -6.86 5.33
N VAL A 69 3.05 -6.56 6.49
CA VAL A 69 1.73 -7.10 6.89
C VAL A 69 0.64 -6.70 5.92
N MET A 70 0.62 -5.43 5.47
CA MET A 70 -0.34 -4.93 4.48
C MET A 70 -0.17 -5.64 3.12
N GLY A 71 1.07 -5.86 2.70
CA GLY A 71 1.38 -6.61 1.49
C GLY A 71 0.91 -8.07 1.57
N VAL A 72 1.12 -8.74 2.71
CA VAL A 72 0.61 -10.10 2.94
C VAL A 72 -0.91 -10.12 2.85
N CYS A 73 -1.62 -9.17 3.48
CA CYS A 73 -3.08 -9.06 3.36
C CYS A 73 -3.52 -8.88 1.89
N GLY A 74 -2.82 -8.02 1.13
CA GLY A 74 -3.08 -7.78 -0.29
C GLY A 74 -2.92 -9.04 -1.14
N GLY A 75 -1.91 -9.87 -0.85
CA GLY A 75 -1.67 -11.13 -1.55
C GLY A 75 -2.68 -12.23 -1.17
N CYS A 76 -3.04 -12.33 0.10
CA CYS A 76 -3.99 -13.33 0.60
C CYS A 76 -5.40 -13.18 -0.02
N VAL A 77 -5.79 -11.99 -0.46
CA VAL A 77 -7.11 -11.78 -1.07
C VAL A 77 -7.17 -12.12 -2.56
N ILE A 78 -6.04 -12.38 -3.21
CA ILE A 78 -5.99 -12.74 -4.65
C ILE A 78 -6.68 -14.09 -4.92
N PRO A 79 -6.37 -15.20 -4.20
CA PRO A 79 -7.10 -16.45 -4.38
C PRO A 79 -8.60 -16.29 -4.12
N ILE A 80 -8.99 -15.45 -3.16
CA ILE A 80 -10.41 -15.15 -2.87
C ILE A 80 -11.07 -14.49 -4.09
N ALA A 81 -10.41 -13.49 -4.71
CA ALA A 81 -10.91 -12.84 -5.92
C ALA A 81 -11.03 -13.82 -7.09
N GLN A 82 -10.06 -14.74 -7.24
CA GLN A 82 -10.09 -15.76 -8.29
C GLN A 82 -11.25 -16.73 -8.08
N ARG A 83 -11.47 -17.24 -6.85
CA ARG A 83 -12.59 -18.14 -6.56
C ARG A 83 -13.95 -17.44 -6.66
N PHE A 84 -14.02 -16.17 -6.28
CA PHE A 84 -15.22 -15.36 -6.51
C PHE A 84 -15.54 -15.23 -8.01
N GLY A 85 -14.54 -14.94 -8.83
CA GLY A 85 -14.68 -14.88 -10.28
C GLY A 85 -15.07 -16.21 -10.93
N ALA A 86 -14.56 -17.32 -10.40
CA ALA A 86 -14.92 -18.68 -10.80
C ALA A 86 -16.34 -19.10 -10.34
N LYS A 87 -16.98 -18.31 -9.48
CA LYS A 87 -18.23 -18.62 -8.79
C LYS A 87 -18.15 -19.86 -7.90
N ASP A 88 -16.95 -20.25 -7.51
CA ASP A 88 -16.69 -21.32 -6.54
C ASP A 88 -16.68 -20.75 -5.11
N TYR A 89 -17.89 -20.54 -4.60
CA TYR A 89 -18.06 -19.88 -3.31
C TYR A 89 -17.69 -20.78 -2.12
N SER A 90 -17.74 -22.09 -2.26
CA SER A 90 -17.31 -23.00 -1.20
C SER A 90 -15.80 -22.92 -0.98
N ASP A 91 -15.02 -23.01 -2.07
CA ASP A 91 -13.56 -22.91 -1.96
C ASP A 91 -13.10 -21.49 -1.59
N MET A 92 -13.84 -20.46 -2.07
CA MET A 92 -13.65 -19.07 -1.65
C MET A 92 -13.75 -18.94 -0.11
N ARG A 93 -14.79 -19.51 0.52
CA ARG A 93 -14.97 -19.47 1.98
C ARG A 93 -13.87 -20.23 2.72
N ARG A 94 -13.36 -21.32 2.15
CA ARG A 94 -12.19 -22.02 2.71
C ARG A 94 -10.95 -21.13 2.71
N TYR A 95 -10.70 -20.36 1.63
CA TYR A 95 -9.63 -19.39 1.62
C TYR A 95 -9.84 -18.29 2.67
N VAL A 96 -11.07 -17.78 2.83
CA VAL A 96 -11.38 -16.78 3.88
C VAL A 96 -11.11 -17.34 5.26
N ALA A 97 -11.56 -18.58 5.58
CA ALA A 97 -11.30 -19.23 6.86
C ALA A 97 -9.81 -19.43 7.12
N ASN A 98 -9.06 -19.88 6.09
CA ASN A 98 -7.62 -20.07 6.22
C ASN A 98 -6.84 -18.76 6.30
N CYS A 99 -7.36 -17.64 5.75
CA CYS A 99 -6.82 -16.31 6.01
C CYS A 99 -6.91 -15.91 7.49
N VAL A 100 -7.99 -16.30 8.18
CA VAL A 100 -8.12 -16.04 9.62
C VAL A 100 -7.07 -16.84 10.40
N TRP A 101 -6.92 -18.14 10.13
CA TRP A 101 -5.91 -18.96 10.78
C TRP A 101 -4.49 -18.45 10.54
N LEU A 102 -4.16 -18.19 9.27
CA LEU A 102 -2.86 -17.61 8.92
C LEU A 102 -2.63 -16.27 9.60
N GLY A 103 -3.65 -15.43 9.64
CA GLY A 103 -3.57 -14.10 10.22
C GLY A 103 -3.32 -14.11 11.72
N ILE A 104 -3.98 -15.01 12.46
CA ILE A 104 -3.75 -15.18 13.89
C ILE A 104 -2.27 -15.55 14.13
N VAL A 105 -1.78 -16.58 13.44
CA VAL A 105 -0.41 -17.06 13.62
C VAL A 105 0.59 -15.99 13.18
N LEU A 106 0.45 -15.46 11.99
CA LEU A 106 1.41 -14.51 11.41
C LEU A 106 1.47 -13.21 12.21
N SER A 107 0.31 -12.61 12.53
CA SER A 107 0.26 -11.37 13.28
C SER A 107 0.85 -11.51 14.68
N LEU A 108 0.56 -12.62 15.38
CA LEU A 108 1.11 -12.89 16.71
C LEU A 108 2.62 -13.12 16.65
N VAL A 109 3.10 -13.93 15.71
CA VAL A 109 4.55 -14.19 15.55
C VAL A 109 5.30 -12.90 15.25
N ILE A 110 4.82 -12.11 14.28
CA ILE A 110 5.46 -10.83 13.96
C ILE A 110 5.43 -9.91 15.17
N THR A 111 4.27 -9.73 15.83
CA THR A 111 4.14 -8.89 17.02
C THR A 111 5.15 -9.26 18.09
N VAL A 112 5.22 -10.54 18.46
CA VAL A 112 6.14 -11.01 19.50
C VAL A 112 7.59 -10.73 19.12
N VAL A 113 7.99 -11.09 17.90
CA VAL A 113 9.36 -10.89 17.42
C VAL A 113 9.74 -9.42 17.42
N VAL A 114 8.92 -8.54 16.81
CA VAL A 114 9.27 -7.12 16.71
C VAL A 114 9.16 -6.38 18.04
N CYS A 115 8.28 -6.80 18.95
CA CYS A 115 8.21 -6.20 20.29
C CYS A 115 9.43 -6.59 21.14
N ILE A 116 9.92 -7.84 21.06
CA ILE A 116 11.13 -8.28 21.75
C ILE A 116 12.35 -7.51 21.21
N LEU A 117 12.46 -7.39 19.89
CA LEU A 117 13.60 -6.73 19.23
C LEU A 117 13.44 -5.20 19.11
N CYS A 118 12.37 -4.60 19.63
CA CYS A 118 12.04 -3.21 19.38
C CYS A 118 13.17 -2.24 19.76
N ARG A 119 13.81 -2.43 20.93
CA ARG A 119 14.96 -1.62 21.37
C ARG A 119 16.19 -1.83 20.49
N ASP A 120 16.49 -3.10 20.15
CA ASP A 120 17.63 -3.45 19.31
C ASP A 120 17.47 -2.85 17.91
N ILE A 121 16.28 -2.90 17.34
CA ILE A 121 15.97 -2.30 16.04
C ILE A 121 16.25 -0.79 16.05
N LEU A 122 15.80 -0.07 17.07
CA LEU A 122 16.06 1.37 17.20
C LEU A 122 17.56 1.68 17.39
N MET A 123 18.30 0.84 18.14
CA MET A 123 19.75 0.94 18.27
C MET A 123 20.47 0.69 16.93
N TRP A 124 20.06 -0.33 16.18
CA TRP A 124 20.62 -0.61 14.84
C TRP A 124 20.37 0.55 13.87
N MET A 125 19.23 1.23 14.01
CA MET A 125 18.91 2.43 13.24
C MET A 125 19.70 3.67 13.69
N LYS A 126 20.49 3.57 14.77
CA LYS A 126 21.24 4.69 15.36
C LYS A 126 20.33 5.88 15.72
N THR A 127 19.16 5.57 16.28
CA THR A 127 18.23 6.60 16.75
C THR A 127 18.92 7.45 17.82
N PRO A 128 18.92 8.81 17.70
CA PRO A 128 19.55 9.70 18.69
C PRO A 128 18.94 9.53 20.09
N GLU A 129 19.79 9.67 21.13
CA GLU A 129 19.39 9.41 22.52
C GLU A 129 18.28 10.36 23.01
N ASP A 130 18.27 11.60 22.56
CA ASP A 130 17.28 12.63 22.90
C ASP A 130 15.85 12.33 22.41
N ILE A 131 15.71 11.54 21.37
CA ILE A 131 14.41 11.13 20.81
C ILE A 131 14.12 9.63 20.97
N PHE A 132 15.09 8.84 21.50
CA PHE A 132 14.99 7.38 21.56
C PHE A 132 13.74 6.90 22.31
N GLU A 133 13.47 7.46 23.48
CA GLU A 133 12.35 7.04 24.32
C GLU A 133 11.00 7.39 23.67
N TYR A 134 10.89 8.53 22.98
CA TYR A 134 9.69 8.88 22.21
C TYR A 134 9.46 7.91 21.06
N SER A 135 10.52 7.56 20.34
CA SER A 135 10.47 6.57 19.24
C SER A 135 10.06 5.19 19.76
N TYR A 136 10.65 4.76 20.89
CA TYR A 136 10.36 3.45 21.48
C TYR A 136 8.91 3.35 21.95
N GLN A 137 8.42 4.32 22.71
CA GLN A 137 7.05 4.34 23.22
C GLN A 137 6.02 4.30 22.07
N TYR A 138 6.26 5.07 21.01
CA TYR A 138 5.37 5.11 19.86
C TYR A 138 5.36 3.78 19.09
N ILE A 139 6.54 3.33 18.63
CA ILE A 139 6.61 2.19 17.71
C ILE A 139 6.28 0.86 18.41
N PHE A 140 6.60 0.73 19.70
CA PHE A 140 6.26 -0.46 20.49
C PHE A 140 4.73 -0.69 20.52
N ILE A 141 3.96 0.38 20.76
CA ILE A 141 2.48 0.30 20.76
C ILE A 141 1.95 -0.01 19.36
N VAL A 142 2.53 0.60 18.31
CA VAL A 142 2.17 0.30 16.92
C VAL A 142 2.43 -1.17 16.61
N PHE A 143 3.55 -1.74 17.07
CA PHE A 143 3.86 -3.16 16.90
C PHE A 143 2.89 -4.07 17.67
N LEU A 144 2.49 -3.71 18.88
CA LEU A 144 1.41 -4.40 19.59
C LEU A 144 0.08 -4.37 18.81
N GLY A 145 -0.12 -3.34 18.01
CA GLY A 145 -1.30 -3.14 17.17
C GLY A 145 -1.31 -3.93 15.86
N ILE A 146 -0.26 -4.67 15.51
CA ILE A 146 -0.18 -5.44 14.25
C ILE A 146 -1.39 -6.37 14.05
N PRO A 147 -1.93 -7.08 15.05
CA PRO A 147 -3.14 -7.89 14.88
C PRO A 147 -4.37 -7.06 14.49
N ALA A 148 -4.52 -5.84 15.01
CA ALA A 148 -5.60 -4.93 14.65
C ALA A 148 -5.44 -4.43 13.20
N THR A 149 -4.21 -4.09 12.81
CA THR A 149 -3.87 -3.70 11.44
C THR A 149 -4.15 -4.84 10.46
N TYR A 150 -3.75 -6.08 10.80
CA TYR A 150 -4.06 -7.25 9.98
C TYR A 150 -5.58 -7.43 9.83
N LEU A 151 -6.32 -7.41 10.94
CA LEU A 151 -7.78 -7.61 10.95
C LEU A 151 -8.48 -6.61 10.01
N TYR A 152 -8.20 -5.33 10.14
CA TYR A 152 -8.81 -4.32 9.30
C TYR A 152 -8.45 -4.49 7.82
N ASN A 153 -7.17 -4.71 7.52
CA ASN A 153 -6.70 -4.80 6.14
C ASN A 153 -7.20 -6.06 5.43
N ILE A 154 -7.22 -7.21 6.10
CA ILE A 154 -7.72 -8.46 5.50
C ILE A 154 -9.23 -8.39 5.24
N LEU A 155 -10.04 -7.86 6.17
CA LEU A 155 -11.48 -7.73 5.99
C LEU A 155 -11.82 -6.75 4.88
N SER A 156 -11.15 -5.59 4.84
CA SER A 156 -11.26 -4.63 3.74
C SER A 156 -10.86 -5.24 2.41
N GLY A 157 -9.79 -6.02 2.39
CA GLY A 157 -9.30 -6.75 1.23
C GLY A 157 -10.29 -7.80 0.71
N ILE A 158 -10.91 -8.58 1.61
CA ILE A 158 -11.95 -9.57 1.28
C ILE A 158 -13.15 -8.88 0.63
N MET A 159 -13.62 -7.76 1.18
CA MET A 159 -14.71 -7.01 0.55
C MET A 159 -14.35 -6.47 -0.83
N ARG A 160 -13.10 -5.96 -0.98
CA ARG A 160 -12.59 -5.50 -2.28
C ARG A 160 -12.47 -6.64 -3.29
N SER A 161 -12.01 -7.82 -2.88
CA SER A 161 -11.88 -8.99 -3.77
C SER A 161 -13.22 -9.44 -4.37
N MET A 162 -14.33 -9.18 -3.67
CA MET A 162 -15.69 -9.39 -4.15
C MET A 162 -16.28 -8.18 -4.92
N GLY A 163 -15.44 -7.23 -5.31
CA GLY A 163 -15.84 -6.07 -6.11
C GLY A 163 -16.46 -4.91 -5.34
N ASN A 164 -16.41 -4.91 -4.02
CA ASN A 164 -16.93 -3.80 -3.20
C ASN A 164 -15.81 -2.93 -2.65
N SER A 165 -15.61 -1.75 -3.24
CA SER A 165 -14.66 -0.74 -2.77
C SER A 165 -15.31 0.36 -1.91
N LYS A 166 -16.65 0.47 -1.93
CA LYS A 166 -17.37 1.55 -1.23
C LYS A 166 -17.44 1.32 0.27
N ILE A 167 -17.72 0.10 0.69
CA ILE A 167 -17.86 -0.22 2.12
C ILE A 167 -16.52 -0.08 2.87
N PRO A 168 -15.38 -0.59 2.35
CA PRO A 168 -14.07 -0.30 2.93
C PRO A 168 -13.78 1.19 3.08
N LEU A 169 -14.15 2.02 2.08
CA LEU A 169 -14.03 3.48 2.17
C LEU A 169 -14.81 4.06 3.37
N VAL A 170 -16.07 3.65 3.54
CA VAL A 170 -16.89 4.13 4.66
C VAL A 170 -16.23 3.82 6.01
N PHE A 171 -15.73 2.59 6.18
CA PHE A 171 -15.04 2.22 7.41
C PHE A 171 -13.69 2.92 7.58
N LEU A 172 -13.00 3.24 6.49
CA LEU A 172 -11.79 4.05 6.55
C LEU A 172 -12.08 5.47 7.04
N ILE A 173 -13.13 6.11 6.53
CA ILE A 173 -13.56 7.45 6.98
C ILE A 173 -13.94 7.42 8.46
N ILE A 174 -14.69 6.41 8.90
CA ILE A 174 -15.05 6.21 10.31
C ILE A 174 -13.78 6.02 11.16
N SER A 175 -12.84 5.17 10.70
CA SER A 175 -11.56 4.95 11.37
C SER A 175 -10.78 6.26 11.55
N SER A 176 -10.69 7.05 10.48
CA SER A 176 -9.98 8.33 10.51
C SER A 176 -10.63 9.33 11.49
N ALA A 177 -11.94 9.41 11.51
CA ALA A 177 -12.65 10.27 12.45
C ALA A 177 -12.45 9.82 13.91
N ILE A 178 -12.50 8.51 14.17
CA ILE A 178 -12.22 7.93 15.50
C ILE A 178 -10.77 8.19 15.89
N ASN A 179 -9.82 8.00 14.97
CA ASN A 179 -8.40 8.25 15.25
C ASN A 179 -8.17 9.70 15.69
N ILE A 180 -8.63 10.69 14.92
CA ILE A 180 -8.48 12.11 15.26
C ILE A 180 -9.13 12.42 16.64
N ALA A 181 -10.31 11.88 16.91
CA ALA A 181 -10.97 12.09 18.20
C ALA A 181 -10.17 11.46 19.36
N LEU A 182 -9.65 10.25 19.17
CA LEU A 182 -8.83 9.56 20.17
C LEU A 182 -7.46 10.24 20.35
N ASP A 183 -6.84 10.79 19.31
CA ASP A 183 -5.62 11.57 19.42
C ASP A 183 -5.81 12.76 20.37
N LEU A 184 -6.87 13.53 20.16
CA LEU A 184 -7.19 14.67 21.02
C LEU A 184 -7.47 14.23 22.47
N ILE A 185 -8.20 13.15 22.68
CA ILE A 185 -8.51 12.62 24.01
C ILE A 185 -7.24 12.09 24.69
N CYS A 186 -6.48 11.22 24.01
CA CYS A 186 -5.32 10.55 24.61
C CYS A 186 -4.15 11.51 24.85
N ILE A 187 -3.92 12.44 23.92
CA ILE A 187 -2.78 13.36 24.02
C ILE A 187 -3.14 14.55 24.92
N ILE A 188 -4.30 15.20 24.73
CA ILE A 188 -4.66 16.45 25.42
C ILE A 188 -5.29 16.16 26.78
N ASN A 189 -6.30 15.30 26.86
CA ASN A 189 -7.05 15.08 28.09
C ASN A 189 -6.38 14.08 29.03
N LEU A 190 -5.82 12.98 28.48
CA LEU A 190 -5.20 11.92 29.28
C LEU A 190 -3.69 12.11 29.45
N HIS A 191 -3.08 13.09 28.77
CA HIS A 191 -1.65 13.42 28.84
C HIS A 191 -0.72 12.21 28.59
N MET A 192 -1.11 11.30 27.68
CA MET A 192 -0.36 10.07 27.40
C MET A 192 0.89 10.29 26.53
N GLY A 193 1.17 11.53 26.11
CA GLY A 193 2.31 11.83 25.24
C GLY A 193 2.22 11.12 23.88
N VAL A 194 3.36 10.72 23.34
CA VAL A 194 3.44 10.01 22.03
C VAL A 194 2.76 8.65 22.06
N SER A 195 2.69 8.00 23.24
CA SER A 195 1.95 6.75 23.42
C SER A 195 0.46 6.94 23.11
N GLY A 196 -0.08 8.14 23.39
CA GLY A 196 -1.47 8.47 23.08
C GLY A 196 -1.78 8.41 21.58
N ALA A 197 -0.91 8.97 20.74
CA ALA A 197 -1.06 8.91 19.29
C ALA A 197 -1.01 7.45 18.77
N ALA A 198 -0.07 6.65 19.28
CA ALA A 198 0.03 5.24 18.89
C ALA A 198 -1.21 4.43 19.33
N VAL A 199 -1.71 4.64 20.56
CA VAL A 199 -2.94 4.02 21.07
C VAL A 199 -4.15 4.43 20.23
N ALA A 200 -4.28 5.70 19.88
CA ALA A 200 -5.37 6.20 19.05
C ALA A 200 -5.38 5.51 17.67
N THR A 201 -4.21 5.39 17.04
CA THR A 201 -4.05 4.70 15.75
C THR A 201 -4.44 3.22 15.84
N VAL A 202 -3.94 2.49 16.82
CA VAL A 202 -4.24 1.06 17.01
C VAL A 202 -5.71 0.84 17.37
N ALA A 203 -6.25 1.63 18.29
CA ALA A 203 -7.65 1.52 18.73
C ALA A 203 -8.63 1.84 17.60
N SER A 204 -8.38 2.88 16.80
CA SER A 204 -9.22 3.22 15.65
C SER A 204 -9.25 2.11 14.60
N GLN A 205 -8.09 1.49 14.30
CA GLN A 205 -8.00 0.35 13.40
C GLN A 205 -8.74 -0.88 13.95
N LEU A 206 -8.59 -1.17 15.24
CA LEU A 206 -9.28 -2.29 15.89
C LEU A 206 -10.80 -2.11 15.86
N ILE A 207 -11.29 -0.94 16.24
CA ILE A 207 -12.72 -0.60 16.22
C ILE A 207 -13.27 -0.75 14.80
N SER A 208 -12.56 -0.20 13.81
CA SER A 208 -12.97 -0.29 12.41
C SER A 208 -12.91 -1.72 11.88
N GLY A 209 -11.92 -2.51 12.29
CA GLY A 209 -11.84 -3.93 11.97
C GLY A 209 -13.03 -4.71 12.54
N ILE A 210 -13.40 -4.46 13.78
CA ILE A 210 -14.58 -5.08 14.41
C ILE A 210 -15.88 -4.65 13.70
N LEU A 211 -16.02 -3.38 13.38
CA LEU A 211 -17.20 -2.88 12.64
C LEU A 211 -17.28 -3.48 11.23
N CYS A 212 -16.13 -3.61 10.53
CA CYS A 212 -16.05 -4.31 9.25
C CYS A 212 -16.50 -5.77 9.39
N LEU A 213 -16.04 -6.48 10.42
CA LEU A 213 -16.41 -7.87 10.67
C LEU A 213 -17.90 -8.02 10.90
N ILE A 214 -18.48 -7.21 11.79
CA ILE A 214 -19.91 -7.23 12.09
C ILE A 214 -20.75 -6.94 10.84
N TYR A 215 -20.33 -5.95 10.04
CA TYR A 215 -21.02 -5.60 8.80
C TYR A 215 -20.94 -6.77 7.79
N MET A 216 -19.75 -7.35 7.63
CA MET A 216 -19.51 -8.47 6.71
C MET A 216 -20.35 -9.68 7.08
N MET A 217 -20.41 -10.05 8.37
CA MET A 217 -21.24 -11.16 8.86
C MET A 217 -22.75 -10.93 8.64
N LYS A 218 -23.22 -9.67 8.72
CA LYS A 218 -24.64 -9.34 8.55
C LYS A 218 -25.10 -9.17 7.10
N LYS A 219 -24.22 -8.68 6.22
CA LYS A 219 -24.59 -8.24 4.87
C LYS A 219 -24.06 -9.12 3.73
N PHE A 220 -23.02 -9.91 3.98
CA PHE A 220 -22.41 -10.79 2.97
C PHE A 220 -22.80 -12.25 3.21
N GLU A 221 -24.04 -12.62 2.83
CA GLU A 221 -24.52 -14.01 2.99
C GLU A 221 -23.60 -15.03 2.31
N ILE A 222 -22.96 -14.64 1.22
CA ILE A 222 -22.00 -15.47 0.47
C ILE A 222 -20.78 -15.89 1.30
N LEU A 223 -20.49 -15.17 2.40
CA LEU A 223 -19.37 -15.44 3.33
C LEU A 223 -19.79 -16.22 4.57
N ARG A 224 -21.00 -16.77 4.62
CA ARG A 224 -21.41 -17.66 5.71
C ARG A 224 -20.63 -18.96 5.62
N ILE A 225 -19.60 -19.07 6.45
CA ILE A 225 -18.68 -20.22 6.49
C ILE A 225 -19.33 -21.36 7.27
N THR A 226 -19.35 -22.57 6.69
CA THR A 226 -19.83 -23.79 7.35
C THR A 226 -18.73 -24.42 8.20
N LYS A 227 -19.10 -25.35 9.10
CA LYS A 227 -18.11 -26.04 9.97
C LYS A 227 -17.03 -26.76 9.18
N ASP A 228 -17.38 -27.32 8.02
CA ASP A 228 -16.41 -28.04 7.16
C ASP A 228 -15.47 -27.09 6.43
N GLU A 229 -15.89 -25.87 6.15
CA GLU A 229 -15.08 -24.84 5.50
C GLU A 229 -14.10 -24.15 6.49
N TRP A 230 -14.35 -24.22 7.80
CA TRP A 230 -13.46 -23.73 8.86
C TRP A 230 -12.22 -24.60 9.09
N LYS A 231 -12.17 -25.80 8.53
CA LYS A 231 -11.06 -26.71 8.73
C LYS A 231 -9.76 -26.09 8.20
N LEU A 232 -8.70 -26.19 9.03
CA LEU A 232 -7.35 -25.82 8.63
C LEU A 232 -6.91 -26.67 7.43
N SER A 233 -6.46 -26.05 6.36
CA SER A 233 -6.06 -26.71 5.12
C SER A 233 -4.68 -26.22 4.68
N MET A 234 -3.66 -27.08 4.78
CA MET A 234 -2.30 -26.73 4.40
C MET A 234 -2.16 -26.33 2.92
N PRO A 235 -2.87 -26.94 1.94
CA PRO A 235 -2.86 -26.46 0.57
C PRO A 235 -3.34 -25.01 0.42
N HIS A 236 -4.42 -24.63 1.14
CA HIS A 236 -4.92 -23.25 1.12
C HIS A 236 -3.93 -22.29 1.78
N ILE A 237 -3.38 -22.65 2.94
CA ILE A 237 -2.34 -21.85 3.62
C ILE A 237 -1.12 -21.71 2.73
N GLY A 238 -0.66 -22.79 2.10
CA GLY A 238 0.47 -22.73 1.16
C GLY A 238 0.23 -21.76 0.01
N MET A 239 -0.98 -21.76 -0.58
CA MET A 239 -1.34 -20.79 -1.63
C MET A 239 -1.41 -19.35 -1.10
N LEU A 240 -1.99 -19.14 0.10
CA LEU A 240 -2.03 -17.81 0.73
C LEU A 240 -0.63 -17.27 1.00
N CYS A 241 0.27 -18.12 1.52
CA CYS A 241 1.67 -17.74 1.72
C CYS A 241 2.40 -17.48 0.40
N ALA A 242 2.17 -18.31 -0.63
CA ALA A 242 2.77 -18.12 -1.95
C ALA A 242 2.35 -16.81 -2.63
N MET A 243 1.15 -16.28 -2.29
CA MET A 243 0.69 -14.98 -2.78
C MET A 243 1.07 -13.84 -1.83
N GLY A 244 0.87 -14.03 -0.52
CA GLY A 244 1.01 -13.00 0.49
C GLY A 244 2.46 -12.64 0.79
N VAL A 245 3.32 -13.63 1.05
CA VAL A 245 4.71 -13.38 1.45
C VAL A 245 5.49 -12.61 0.37
N PRO A 246 5.42 -12.95 -0.92
CA PRO A 246 6.05 -12.16 -1.97
C PRO A 246 5.60 -10.71 -2.01
N MET A 247 4.30 -10.46 -1.83
CA MET A 247 3.79 -9.08 -1.80
C MET A 247 4.25 -8.32 -0.56
N GLY A 248 4.30 -8.97 0.60
CA GLY A 248 4.87 -8.38 1.81
C GLY A 248 6.35 -8.03 1.64
N LEU A 249 7.16 -8.96 1.13
CA LEU A 249 8.58 -8.73 0.86
C LEU A 249 8.82 -7.62 -0.16
N GLN A 250 7.96 -7.46 -1.15
CA GLN A 250 8.03 -6.35 -2.09
C GLN A 250 7.98 -4.99 -1.38
N TYR A 251 7.04 -4.80 -0.43
CA TYR A 251 6.96 -3.56 0.35
C TYR A 251 8.25 -3.33 1.17
N SER A 252 8.77 -4.37 1.81
CA SER A 252 10.01 -4.29 2.58
C SER A 252 11.22 -3.94 1.71
N ILE A 253 11.34 -4.54 0.53
CA ILE A 253 12.43 -4.27 -0.42
C ILE A 253 12.35 -2.83 -0.94
N THR A 254 11.14 -2.33 -1.23
CA THR A 254 10.93 -0.94 -1.65
C THR A 254 11.31 0.03 -0.51
N ALA A 255 10.99 -0.30 0.76
CA ALA A 255 11.41 0.47 1.92
C ALA A 255 12.93 0.56 2.03
N ILE A 256 13.64 -0.56 1.89
CA ILE A 256 15.12 -0.61 1.92
C ILE A 256 15.70 0.28 0.82
N GLY A 257 15.18 0.20 -0.41
CA GLY A 257 15.61 1.06 -1.51
C GLY A 257 15.44 2.55 -1.23
N SER A 258 14.35 2.92 -0.56
CA SER A 258 14.09 4.30 -0.16
C SER A 258 15.05 4.79 0.94
N VAL A 259 15.40 3.92 1.90
CA VAL A 259 16.39 4.24 2.95
C VAL A 259 17.78 4.46 2.35
N ILE A 260 18.20 3.61 1.41
CA ILE A 260 19.49 3.77 0.72
C ILE A 260 19.55 5.11 -0.02
N LEU A 261 18.50 5.46 -0.75
CA LEU A 261 18.43 6.75 -1.43
C LEU A 261 18.46 7.92 -0.43
N GLN A 262 17.71 7.83 0.66
CA GLN A 262 17.69 8.85 1.71
C GLN A 262 19.08 9.08 2.31
N THR A 263 19.86 8.01 2.52
CA THR A 263 21.23 8.10 2.99
C THR A 263 22.11 8.93 2.05
N SER A 264 21.93 8.73 0.72
CA SER A 264 22.67 9.52 -0.28
C SER A 264 22.20 10.98 -0.33
N VAL A 265 20.90 11.24 -0.20
CA VAL A 265 20.36 12.61 -0.11
C VAL A 265 20.88 13.34 1.12
N ASN A 266 21.04 12.65 2.25
CA ASN A 266 21.57 13.23 3.49
C ASN A 266 22.98 13.80 3.32
N THR A 267 23.80 13.25 2.41
CA THR A 267 25.14 13.79 2.11
C THR A 267 25.12 15.14 1.39
N LEU A 268 23.99 15.53 0.81
CA LEU A 268 23.82 16.80 0.10
C LEU A 268 23.48 17.99 1.03
N GLY A 269 23.27 17.71 2.30
CA GLY A 269 22.98 18.73 3.32
C GLY A 269 21.50 18.94 3.63
N ALA A 270 21.24 19.76 4.64
CA ALA A 270 19.91 19.92 5.23
C ALA A 270 18.86 20.48 4.26
N THR A 271 19.26 21.44 3.39
CA THR A 271 18.35 22.04 2.39
C THR A 271 17.85 20.99 1.40
N ALA A 272 18.74 20.11 0.91
CA ALA A 272 18.37 19.04 -0.02
C ALA A 272 17.41 18.03 0.65
N VAL A 273 17.69 17.64 1.89
CA VAL A 273 16.85 16.74 2.69
C VAL A 273 15.46 17.34 2.88
N ALA A 274 15.38 18.61 3.27
CA ALA A 274 14.11 19.30 3.47
C ALA A 274 13.33 19.44 2.16
N ALA A 275 14.02 19.71 1.03
CA ALA A 275 13.42 19.83 -0.29
C ALA A 275 12.80 18.49 -0.75
N VAL A 276 13.56 17.40 -0.64
CA VAL A 276 13.06 16.04 -0.97
C VAL A 276 11.88 15.67 -0.07
N THR A 277 11.95 15.98 1.23
CA THR A 277 10.89 15.68 2.18
C THR A 277 9.59 16.41 1.83
N ALA A 278 9.66 17.73 1.59
CA ALA A 278 8.49 18.52 1.22
C ALA A 278 7.89 18.06 -0.12
N GLY A 279 8.72 17.86 -1.14
CA GLY A 279 8.29 17.36 -2.44
C GLY A 279 7.69 15.95 -2.37
N SER A 280 8.25 15.05 -1.55
CA SER A 280 7.72 13.70 -1.35
C SER A 280 6.35 13.72 -0.68
N LYS A 281 6.13 14.57 0.33
CA LYS A 281 4.82 14.72 0.99
C LYS A 281 3.72 15.13 0.01
N VAL A 282 4.01 16.10 -0.85
CA VAL A 282 3.07 16.51 -1.93
C VAL A 282 2.87 15.35 -2.91
N SER A 283 3.95 14.69 -3.34
CA SER A 283 3.90 13.58 -4.29
C SER A 283 3.03 12.42 -3.80
N MET A 284 3.06 12.08 -2.50
CA MET A 284 2.26 10.99 -1.90
C MET A 284 0.77 11.16 -2.15
N PHE A 285 0.21 12.37 -2.03
CA PHE A 285 -1.19 12.63 -2.33
C PHE A 285 -1.56 12.30 -3.78
N PHE A 286 -0.67 12.63 -4.71
CA PHE A 286 -0.89 12.33 -6.12
C PHE A 286 -0.67 10.84 -6.42
N CYS A 287 0.22 10.17 -5.72
CA CYS A 287 0.47 8.73 -5.88
C CYS A 287 -0.71 7.85 -5.44
N CYS A 288 -1.59 8.33 -4.56
CA CYS A 288 -2.81 7.62 -4.15
C CYS A 288 -3.65 7.09 -5.34
N ALA A 289 -3.66 7.83 -6.45
CA ALA A 289 -4.39 7.40 -7.64
C ALA A 289 -3.77 6.16 -8.29
N PHE A 290 -2.45 6.07 -8.31
CA PHE A 290 -1.74 4.92 -8.88
C PHE A 290 -1.95 3.67 -8.03
N ASP A 291 -1.96 3.80 -6.70
CA ASP A 291 -2.25 2.71 -5.77
C ASP A 291 -3.70 2.24 -5.89
N ALA A 292 -4.64 3.18 -6.09
CA ALA A 292 -6.04 2.84 -6.33
C ALA A 292 -6.24 2.09 -7.65
N LEU A 293 -5.57 2.52 -8.72
CA LEU A 293 -5.57 1.83 -10.02
C LEU A 293 -4.91 0.45 -9.90
N GLY A 294 -3.77 0.35 -9.23
CA GLY A 294 -3.09 -0.93 -8.98
C GLY A 294 -3.99 -1.92 -8.23
N THR A 295 -4.52 -1.53 -7.08
CA THR A 295 -5.43 -2.37 -6.28
C THR A 295 -6.66 -2.80 -7.09
N THR A 296 -7.19 -1.92 -7.94
CA THR A 296 -8.28 -2.23 -8.87
C THR A 296 -7.86 -3.32 -9.84
N MET A 297 -6.64 -3.25 -10.39
CA MET A 297 -6.14 -4.24 -11.34
C MET A 297 -5.90 -5.61 -10.71
N ALA A 298 -5.46 -5.68 -9.45
CA ALA A 298 -5.35 -6.95 -8.73
C ALA A 298 -6.72 -7.64 -8.59
N THR A 299 -7.76 -6.91 -8.21
CA THR A 299 -9.11 -7.44 -8.09
C THR A 299 -9.70 -7.81 -9.44
N TYR A 300 -9.60 -6.92 -10.43
CA TYR A 300 -10.10 -7.15 -11.79
C TYR A 300 -9.41 -8.36 -12.44
N GLY A 301 -8.08 -8.42 -12.35
CA GLY A 301 -7.27 -9.53 -12.85
C GLY A 301 -7.65 -10.85 -12.19
N GLY A 302 -7.71 -10.89 -10.86
CA GLY A 302 -8.08 -12.08 -10.10
C GLY A 302 -9.45 -12.62 -10.48
N GLN A 303 -10.50 -11.78 -10.52
CA GLN A 303 -11.84 -12.21 -10.89
C GLN A 303 -11.91 -12.71 -12.34
N ASN A 304 -11.27 -12.03 -13.30
CA ASN A 304 -11.29 -12.44 -14.70
C ASN A 304 -10.48 -13.72 -14.98
N VAL A 305 -9.36 -13.94 -14.27
CA VAL A 305 -8.62 -15.21 -14.31
C VAL A 305 -9.47 -16.34 -13.76
N GLY A 306 -10.08 -16.16 -12.60
CA GLY A 306 -10.99 -17.14 -12.01
C GLY A 306 -12.16 -17.51 -12.94
N ALA A 307 -12.73 -16.51 -13.62
CA ALA A 307 -13.78 -16.70 -14.63
C ALA A 307 -13.28 -17.28 -15.96
N LYS A 308 -11.98 -17.57 -16.12
CA LYS A 308 -11.33 -18.01 -17.37
C LYS A 308 -11.52 -17.04 -18.55
N LYS A 309 -11.72 -15.73 -18.27
CA LYS A 309 -11.94 -14.66 -19.27
C LYS A 309 -10.66 -13.89 -19.55
N LEU A 310 -9.63 -14.57 -20.07
CA LEU A 310 -8.29 -13.98 -20.27
C LEU A 310 -8.24 -12.86 -21.32
N ASP A 311 -9.19 -12.85 -22.27
CA ASP A 311 -9.36 -11.77 -23.27
C ASP A 311 -9.63 -10.42 -22.61
N ARG A 312 -10.27 -10.41 -21.42
CA ARG A 312 -10.59 -9.21 -20.69
C ARG A 312 -9.40 -8.59 -19.97
N LEU A 313 -8.34 -9.37 -19.68
CA LEU A 313 -7.14 -8.86 -18.99
C LEU A 313 -6.47 -7.72 -19.78
N GLY A 314 -6.25 -7.92 -21.08
CA GLY A 314 -5.68 -6.89 -21.94
C GLY A 314 -6.59 -5.66 -22.08
N LYS A 315 -7.92 -5.85 -22.19
CA LYS A 315 -8.89 -4.75 -22.25
C LYS A 315 -8.92 -3.95 -20.95
N GLY A 316 -8.81 -4.61 -19.79
CA GLY A 316 -8.72 -3.97 -18.49
C GLY A 316 -7.42 -3.21 -18.32
N LEU A 317 -6.29 -3.82 -18.67
CA LEU A 317 -4.97 -3.19 -18.63
C LEU A 317 -4.96 -1.89 -19.46
N PHE A 318 -5.45 -1.96 -20.70
CA PHE A 318 -5.54 -0.79 -21.58
C PHE A 318 -6.44 0.32 -21.00
N ALA A 319 -7.63 -0.03 -20.50
CA ALA A 319 -8.55 0.94 -19.91
C ALA A 319 -7.93 1.61 -18.66
N CYS A 320 -7.29 0.83 -17.78
CA CYS A 320 -6.65 1.35 -16.58
C CYS A 320 -5.45 2.25 -16.91
N SER A 321 -4.64 1.86 -17.89
CA SER A 321 -3.50 2.66 -18.37
C SER A 321 -3.95 4.02 -18.93
N ILE A 322 -5.04 4.08 -19.69
CA ILE A 322 -5.60 5.34 -20.18
C ILE A 322 -5.96 6.26 -19.01
N PHE A 323 -6.68 5.76 -17.99
CA PHE A 323 -7.02 6.57 -16.82
C PHE A 323 -5.78 7.06 -16.09
N GLY A 324 -4.77 6.19 -15.91
CA GLY A 324 -3.51 6.55 -15.29
C GLY A 324 -2.75 7.62 -16.07
N ILE A 325 -2.67 7.52 -17.39
CA ILE A 325 -2.01 8.49 -18.26
C ILE A 325 -2.72 9.85 -18.21
N ILE A 326 -4.05 9.87 -18.34
CA ILE A 326 -4.83 11.12 -18.24
C ILE A 326 -4.60 11.76 -16.87
N TYR A 327 -4.67 10.97 -15.80
CA TYR A 327 -4.40 11.46 -14.45
C TYR A 327 -2.97 12.01 -14.30
N SER A 328 -1.96 11.32 -14.84
CA SER A 328 -0.56 11.76 -14.80
C SER A 328 -0.36 13.12 -15.48
N ILE A 329 -1.02 13.33 -16.62
CA ILE A 329 -0.96 14.63 -17.33
C ILE A 329 -1.61 15.73 -16.50
N VAL A 330 -2.80 15.47 -15.93
CA VAL A 330 -3.50 16.43 -15.07
C VAL A 330 -2.68 16.73 -13.81
N ALA A 331 -2.13 15.70 -13.17
CA ALA A 331 -1.27 15.85 -11.99
C ALA A 331 -0.02 16.68 -12.31
N PHE A 332 0.65 16.43 -13.45
CA PHE A 332 1.80 17.20 -13.88
C PHE A 332 1.43 18.69 -14.07
N ILE A 333 0.31 18.99 -14.74
CA ILE A 333 -0.17 20.35 -14.94
C ILE A 333 -0.41 21.05 -13.60
N ILE A 334 -1.10 20.38 -12.65
CA ILE A 334 -1.36 20.93 -11.32
C ILE A 334 -0.04 21.22 -10.60
N MET A 335 0.90 20.28 -10.60
CA MET A 335 2.19 20.44 -9.94
C MET A 335 3.06 21.52 -10.61
N TYR A 336 2.96 21.68 -11.93
CA TYR A 336 3.69 22.72 -12.65
C TYR A 336 3.27 24.12 -12.19
N PHE A 337 1.95 24.37 -12.04
CA PHE A 337 1.44 25.69 -11.66
C PHE A 337 1.39 25.90 -10.15
N ALA A 338 1.07 24.86 -9.36
CA ALA A 338 0.83 24.98 -7.91
C ALA A 338 1.93 24.32 -7.06
N GLY A 339 2.90 23.63 -7.65
CA GLY A 339 3.88 22.80 -6.92
C GLY A 339 4.68 23.57 -5.86
N GLY A 340 5.14 24.78 -6.18
CA GLY A 340 5.84 25.60 -5.19
C GLY A 340 4.97 26.00 -4.00
N THR A 341 3.72 26.38 -4.25
CA THR A 341 2.74 26.71 -3.19
C THR A 341 2.41 25.48 -2.34
N LEU A 342 2.21 24.33 -3.00
CA LEU A 342 1.92 23.07 -2.30
C LEU A 342 3.09 22.62 -1.40
N CYS A 343 4.34 22.72 -1.88
CA CYS A 343 5.52 22.41 -1.06
C CYS A 343 5.64 23.39 0.12
N GLY A 344 5.31 24.67 -0.09
CA GLY A 344 5.32 25.68 0.97
C GLY A 344 4.35 25.40 2.13
N LEU A 345 3.32 24.59 1.93
CA LEU A 345 2.41 24.18 3.02
C LEU A 345 3.08 23.23 4.03
N PHE A 346 4.17 22.57 3.65
CA PHE A 346 4.89 21.59 4.48
C PHE A 346 6.17 22.13 5.08
N VAL A 347 6.55 23.38 4.81
CA VAL A 347 7.79 23.99 5.31
C VAL A 347 7.46 25.36 5.91
N THR A 348 7.80 25.52 7.19
CA THR A 348 7.75 26.82 7.87
C THR A 348 9.04 27.60 7.56
N ASP A 349 8.95 28.90 7.29
CA ASP A 349 10.08 29.80 7.00
C ASP A 349 10.95 29.32 5.81
N ALA A 350 10.28 28.84 4.73
CA ALA A 350 10.94 28.33 3.55
C ALA A 350 11.76 29.40 2.83
N SER A 351 13.08 29.19 2.71
CA SER A 351 13.91 29.99 1.80
C SER A 351 13.49 29.77 0.35
N LYS A 352 13.73 30.76 -0.49
CA LYS A 352 13.43 30.65 -1.93
C LYS A 352 14.15 29.44 -2.56
N GLU A 353 15.40 29.20 -2.17
CA GLU A 353 16.22 28.08 -2.63
C GLU A 353 15.57 26.71 -2.28
N LEU A 354 15.04 26.58 -1.06
CA LEU A 354 14.34 25.36 -0.62
C LEU A 354 13.08 25.12 -1.44
N LEU A 355 12.29 26.15 -1.69
CA LEU A 355 11.07 26.03 -2.50
C LEU A 355 11.37 25.69 -3.96
N ASP A 356 12.41 26.29 -4.55
CA ASP A 356 12.83 26.03 -5.92
C ASP A 356 13.33 24.57 -6.05
N SER A 357 14.13 24.10 -5.10
CA SER A 357 14.59 22.70 -5.06
C SER A 357 13.45 21.70 -4.83
N SER A 358 12.51 22.01 -3.94
CA SER A 358 11.31 21.17 -3.73
C SER A 358 10.46 21.08 -5.00
N ARG A 359 10.31 22.20 -5.71
CA ARG A 359 9.59 22.26 -6.98
C ARG A 359 10.31 21.46 -8.07
N GLU A 360 11.65 21.57 -8.17
CA GLU A 360 12.46 20.78 -9.10
C GLU A 360 12.24 19.29 -8.87
N PHE A 361 12.39 18.82 -7.62
CA PHE A 361 12.14 17.42 -7.25
C PHE A 361 10.73 16.98 -7.66
N LEU A 362 9.71 17.77 -7.33
CA LEU A 362 8.32 17.44 -7.60
C LEU A 362 8.05 17.35 -9.11
N LEU A 363 8.54 18.30 -9.91
CA LEU A 363 8.32 18.35 -11.35
C LEU A 363 9.04 17.22 -12.09
N ILE A 364 10.28 16.89 -11.69
CA ILE A 364 11.01 15.76 -12.28
C ILE A 364 10.25 14.46 -12.01
N ASN A 365 9.81 14.22 -10.76
CA ASN A 365 9.04 13.01 -10.45
C ASN A 365 7.71 12.97 -11.19
N ALA A 366 6.98 14.10 -11.26
CA ALA A 366 5.70 14.19 -11.96
C ALA A 366 5.80 13.93 -13.46
N ALA A 367 6.88 14.36 -14.11
CA ALA A 367 7.15 14.11 -15.52
C ALA A 367 7.27 12.60 -15.84
N PHE A 368 7.62 11.78 -14.84
CA PHE A 368 7.75 10.34 -14.96
C PHE A 368 6.59 9.55 -14.31
N PHE A 369 5.46 10.18 -14.06
CA PHE A 369 4.27 9.48 -13.53
C PHE A 369 3.69 8.47 -14.53
N ILE A 370 3.91 8.62 -15.83
CA ILE A 370 3.46 7.62 -16.81
C ILE A 370 4.17 6.26 -16.60
N PRO A 371 5.51 6.17 -16.49
CA PRO A 371 6.18 4.95 -16.01
C PRO A 371 5.60 4.43 -14.68
N LEU A 372 5.36 5.28 -13.70
CA LEU A 372 4.79 4.86 -12.41
C LEU A 372 3.39 4.23 -12.56
N VAL A 373 2.56 4.73 -13.51
CA VAL A 373 1.28 4.08 -13.86
C VAL A 373 1.53 2.64 -14.31
N PHE A 374 2.44 2.43 -15.26
CA PHE A 374 2.71 1.09 -15.78
C PHE A 374 3.26 0.16 -14.71
N VAL A 375 4.20 0.63 -13.88
CA VAL A 375 4.68 -0.14 -12.72
C VAL A 375 3.53 -0.63 -11.87
N ASN A 376 2.63 0.26 -11.43
CA ASN A 376 1.53 -0.14 -10.56
C ASN A 376 0.50 -1.02 -11.29
N VAL A 377 0.02 -0.59 -12.44
CA VAL A 377 -1.06 -1.27 -13.16
C VAL A 377 -0.62 -2.67 -13.63
N ILE A 378 0.58 -2.83 -14.17
CA ILE A 378 1.08 -4.12 -14.67
C ILE A 378 1.45 -5.04 -13.52
N ARG A 379 2.16 -4.55 -12.50
CA ARG A 379 2.55 -5.33 -11.32
C ARG A 379 1.34 -5.94 -10.63
N TYR A 380 0.36 -5.11 -10.30
CA TYR A 380 -0.86 -5.58 -9.64
C TYR A 380 -1.73 -6.49 -10.54
N MET A 381 -1.70 -6.28 -11.86
CA MET A 381 -2.34 -7.22 -12.80
C MET A 381 -1.67 -8.59 -12.75
N ILE A 382 -0.33 -8.65 -12.78
CA ILE A 382 0.43 -9.91 -12.68
C ILE A 382 0.14 -10.60 -11.33
N GLN A 383 0.08 -9.85 -10.23
CA GLN A 383 -0.31 -10.37 -8.92
C GLN A 383 -1.73 -10.96 -8.96
N GLY A 384 -2.70 -10.23 -9.52
CA GLY A 384 -4.08 -10.71 -9.69
C GLY A 384 -4.17 -11.98 -10.55
N MET A 385 -3.28 -12.13 -11.52
CA MET A 385 -3.14 -13.37 -12.29
C MET A 385 -2.60 -14.55 -11.49
N GLY A 386 -2.13 -14.34 -10.23
CA GLY A 386 -1.62 -15.40 -9.36
C GLY A 386 -0.10 -15.59 -9.41
N PHE A 387 0.66 -14.62 -9.91
CA PHE A 387 2.12 -14.70 -10.06
C PHE A 387 2.83 -13.64 -9.20
N SER A 388 2.59 -13.66 -7.89
CA SER A 388 3.12 -12.66 -6.94
C SER A 388 4.64 -12.63 -6.83
N THR A 389 5.36 -13.69 -7.22
CA THR A 389 6.83 -13.72 -7.24
C THR A 389 7.43 -12.63 -8.14
N PHE A 390 6.76 -12.29 -9.24
CA PHE A 390 7.19 -11.19 -10.10
C PHE A 390 7.12 -9.82 -9.42
N ALA A 391 6.30 -9.69 -8.36
CA ALA A 391 6.25 -8.48 -7.55
C ALA A 391 7.55 -8.24 -6.78
N ILE A 392 8.12 -9.30 -6.18
CA ILE A 392 9.44 -9.21 -5.53
C ILE A 392 10.49 -8.75 -6.54
N LEU A 393 10.55 -9.41 -7.70
CA LEU A 393 11.54 -9.10 -8.72
C LEU A 393 11.45 -7.64 -9.18
N SER A 394 10.25 -7.11 -9.39
CA SER A 394 10.09 -5.69 -9.73
C SER A 394 10.61 -4.77 -8.62
N GLY A 395 10.34 -5.10 -7.35
CA GLY A 395 10.87 -4.37 -6.20
C GLY A 395 12.39 -4.43 -6.10
N VAL A 396 13.00 -5.57 -6.44
CA VAL A 396 14.48 -5.72 -6.50
C VAL A 396 15.07 -4.82 -7.60
N PHE A 397 14.45 -4.76 -8.79
CA PHE A 397 14.90 -3.85 -9.85
C PHE A 397 14.80 -2.38 -9.44
N GLU A 398 13.71 -1.99 -8.75
CA GLU A 398 13.59 -0.64 -8.19
C GLU A 398 14.67 -0.35 -7.14
N MET A 399 14.93 -1.30 -6.24
CA MET A 399 15.96 -1.15 -5.21
C MET A 399 17.36 -1.03 -5.84
N ILE A 400 17.69 -1.87 -6.81
CA ILE A 400 18.97 -1.80 -7.53
C ILE A 400 19.13 -0.44 -8.20
N ALA A 401 18.10 0.04 -8.91
CA ALA A 401 18.15 1.33 -9.58
C ALA A 401 18.40 2.48 -8.58
N ARG A 402 17.64 2.53 -7.45
CA ARG A 402 17.86 3.53 -6.41
C ARG A 402 19.25 3.45 -5.79
N THR A 403 19.77 2.23 -5.58
CA THR A 403 21.12 2.02 -5.04
C THR A 403 22.18 2.54 -6.01
N LEU A 404 22.09 2.20 -7.29
CA LEU A 404 23.03 2.68 -8.31
C LEU A 404 22.97 4.21 -8.43
N MET A 405 21.78 4.79 -8.42
CA MET A 405 21.62 6.24 -8.45
C MET A 405 22.23 6.90 -7.20
N GLY A 406 21.98 6.37 -6.02
CA GLY A 406 22.51 6.92 -4.76
C GLY A 406 24.04 6.85 -4.69
N ILE A 407 24.63 5.74 -5.14
CA ILE A 407 26.08 5.52 -5.02
C ILE A 407 26.88 6.22 -6.14
N PHE A 408 26.40 6.19 -7.38
CA PHE A 408 27.18 6.64 -8.53
C PHE A 408 26.73 7.98 -9.11
N ILE A 409 25.44 8.27 -9.09
CA ILE A 409 24.88 9.45 -9.78
C ILE A 409 24.74 10.63 -8.82
N VAL A 410 24.22 10.42 -7.63
CA VAL A 410 24.06 11.49 -6.63
C VAL A 410 25.39 12.18 -6.29
N PRO A 411 26.53 11.47 -6.07
CA PRO A 411 27.81 12.14 -5.80
C PRO A 411 28.32 13.01 -6.96
N VAL A 412 27.94 12.71 -8.20
CA VAL A 412 28.40 13.44 -9.41
C VAL A 412 27.46 14.58 -9.77
N PHE A 413 26.15 14.34 -9.76
CA PHE A 413 25.13 15.29 -10.22
C PHE A 413 24.38 15.98 -9.08
N GLY A 414 24.74 15.68 -7.81
CA GLY A 414 24.14 16.32 -6.66
C GLY A 414 22.62 16.12 -6.55
N PHE A 415 21.93 17.20 -6.21
CA PHE A 415 20.48 17.19 -5.98
C PHE A 415 19.65 16.73 -7.18
N THR A 416 20.00 17.18 -8.37
CA THR A 416 19.31 16.76 -9.61
C THR A 416 19.44 15.24 -9.81
N GLY A 417 20.62 14.65 -9.52
CA GLY A 417 20.80 13.20 -9.52
C GLY A 417 19.83 12.48 -8.56
N ALA A 418 19.63 13.02 -7.38
CA ALA A 418 18.67 12.47 -6.41
C ALA A 418 17.22 12.56 -6.91
N CYS A 419 16.85 13.64 -7.63
CA CYS A 419 15.51 13.79 -8.20
C CYS A 419 15.16 12.71 -9.24
N PHE A 420 16.15 12.22 -10.00
CA PHE A 420 15.96 11.18 -11.02
C PHE A 420 15.96 9.75 -10.45
N ALA A 421 16.27 9.54 -9.17
CA ALA A 421 16.41 8.20 -8.61
C ALA A 421 15.11 7.38 -8.64
N SER A 422 13.98 7.98 -8.27
CA SER A 422 12.67 7.32 -8.35
C SER A 422 12.19 7.13 -9.80
N PRO A 423 12.24 8.14 -10.68
CA PRO A 423 11.95 7.98 -12.11
C PRO A 423 12.68 6.81 -12.77
N LEU A 424 13.99 6.69 -12.57
CA LEU A 424 14.79 5.60 -13.15
C LEU A 424 14.44 4.24 -12.53
N ALA A 425 14.11 4.20 -11.24
CA ALA A 425 13.63 2.97 -10.60
C ALA A 425 12.32 2.47 -11.24
N TRP A 426 11.40 3.36 -11.58
CA TRP A 426 10.15 3.00 -12.25
C TRP A 426 10.40 2.49 -13.69
N ILE A 427 11.27 3.13 -14.44
CA ILE A 427 11.64 2.67 -15.78
C ILE A 427 12.30 1.28 -15.73
N MET A 428 13.20 1.05 -14.78
CA MET A 428 13.85 -0.26 -14.61
C MET A 428 12.83 -1.36 -14.24
N ALA A 429 11.86 -1.05 -13.39
CA ALA A 429 10.78 -1.97 -13.07
C ALA A 429 9.91 -2.27 -14.31
N ASP A 430 9.58 -1.28 -15.13
CA ASP A 430 8.77 -1.45 -16.35
C ASP A 430 9.48 -2.31 -17.40
N ILE A 431 10.79 -2.14 -17.58
CA ILE A 431 11.61 -2.98 -18.49
C ILE A 431 11.44 -4.47 -18.13
N PHE A 432 11.31 -4.80 -16.85
CA PHE A 432 11.05 -6.15 -16.39
C PHE A 432 9.55 -6.53 -16.46
N LEU A 433 8.66 -5.66 -15.99
CA LEU A 433 7.23 -5.98 -15.83
C LEU A 433 6.50 -6.16 -17.15
N VAL A 434 6.84 -5.38 -18.19
CA VAL A 434 6.17 -5.47 -19.49
C VAL A 434 6.38 -6.86 -20.14
N PRO A 435 7.62 -7.37 -20.31
CA PRO A 435 7.82 -8.73 -20.78
C PRO A 435 7.20 -9.80 -19.86
N ALA A 436 7.30 -9.61 -18.52
CA ALA A 436 6.73 -10.53 -17.55
C ALA A 436 5.22 -10.68 -17.71
N TYR A 437 4.50 -9.59 -17.97
CA TYR A 437 3.05 -9.64 -18.23
C TYR A 437 2.70 -10.52 -19.43
N PHE A 438 3.39 -10.36 -20.56
CA PHE A 438 3.14 -11.17 -21.75
C PHE A 438 3.51 -12.64 -21.52
N TYR A 439 4.59 -12.91 -20.81
CA TYR A 439 4.99 -14.26 -20.44
C TYR A 439 3.91 -14.94 -19.57
N VAL A 440 3.47 -14.28 -18.50
CA VAL A 440 2.45 -14.80 -17.58
C VAL A 440 1.12 -15.02 -18.31
N LYS A 441 0.70 -14.07 -19.12
CA LYS A 441 -0.54 -14.18 -19.89
C LYS A 441 -0.52 -15.39 -20.84
N ARG A 442 0.57 -15.57 -21.61
CA ARG A 442 0.75 -16.74 -22.50
C ARG A 442 0.77 -18.04 -21.71
N LYS A 443 1.40 -18.08 -20.55
CA LYS A 443 1.42 -19.26 -19.69
C LYS A 443 0.01 -19.65 -19.25
N LEU A 444 -0.82 -18.69 -18.81
CA LEU A 444 -2.22 -18.92 -18.44
C LEU A 444 -3.06 -19.40 -19.64
N GLU A 445 -2.88 -18.80 -20.81
CA GLU A 445 -3.60 -19.21 -22.04
C GLU A 445 -3.26 -20.67 -22.42
N ARG A 446 -1.98 -21.07 -22.31
CA ARG A 446 -1.57 -22.46 -22.56
C ARG A 446 -2.16 -23.45 -21.55
N THR A 447 -2.18 -23.11 -20.27
CA THR A 447 -2.78 -23.96 -19.23
C THR A 447 -4.27 -24.18 -19.48
N LEU A 448 -5.02 -23.13 -19.81
CA LEU A 448 -6.45 -23.25 -20.10
C LEU A 448 -6.76 -24.01 -21.40
N ASN A 449 -5.90 -23.88 -22.41
CA ASN A 449 -6.07 -24.64 -23.66
C ASN A 449 -5.71 -26.12 -23.44
N GLY A 450 -4.70 -26.45 -22.64
CA GLY A 450 -4.36 -27.82 -22.25
C GLY A 450 -5.47 -28.50 -21.44
N GLU A 451 -6.12 -27.79 -20.51
CA GLU A 451 -7.30 -28.30 -19.80
C GLU A 451 -8.48 -28.59 -20.73
N LYS A 452 -8.71 -27.76 -21.76
CA LYS A 452 -9.77 -27.99 -22.75
C LYS A 452 -9.49 -29.24 -23.60
N THR A 453 -8.24 -29.48 -23.96
CA THR A 453 -7.81 -30.64 -24.76
C THR A 453 -7.87 -31.94 -23.95
N ALA A 454 -7.62 -31.88 -22.63
CA ALA A 454 -7.72 -33.03 -21.74
C ALA A 454 -9.18 -33.39 -21.35
N ALA A 455 -10.11 -32.43 -21.49
CA ALA A 455 -11.53 -32.61 -21.19
C ALA A 455 -12.40 -32.98 -22.43
N ALA A 456 -11.80 -32.92 -23.63
CA ALA A 456 -12.42 -33.34 -24.92
C ALA A 456 -11.94 -34.73 -25.31
#